data_7d168a5d57ba011a74ca88f994d1dc50
#
_entry.id   7d168a5d57ba011a74ca88f994d1dc50
#
_cell.length_a   1.000
_cell.length_b   1.000
_cell.length_c   1.000
_cell.angle_alpha   90.00
_cell.angle_beta   90.00
_cell.angle_gamma   90.00
#
_symmetry.space_group_name_H-M   'P 1'
#
loop_
_entity.id
_entity.type
_entity.pdbx_description
1 polymer ?
#
loop_
_entity_poly.entity_id
_entity_poly.type
_entity_poly.pdbx_seq_one_letter_code
_entity_poly.pdbx_strand_id
1 'polypeptide(L)'
;MTSLVLSCPRAIRFAALAACAAGALAALGSSAPAATKHAKPAPKPAAKQEASKPTLVATFGDWSVFVGQVGKGRICYTLAQPKSREPANLTRDPGYAFISDRPAEGVRDEVSFIMGFDVASGDTADSKTDPKPGEKPTRSDVRSRGSVAPAPVALVDQVSFEMLPKGGDLWVKNAAKEGALIAQMRKGAKLTIKAASLRGHQSVDTYSLTGFAQAMERLQKECPGK
;
A
#
# COMPACT_ATOMS: atom_id res chain seq x y z
N MET A 1 46.05 -8.29 -21.15
CA MET A 1 46.62 -7.89 -19.86
C MET A 1 45.48 -7.95 -18.87
N THR A 2 45.12 -9.12 -18.32
CA THR A 2 45.67 -9.77 -17.14
C THR A 2 45.49 -8.95 -15.87
N SER A 3 44.56 -9.32 -15.04
CA SER A 3 44.68 -9.74 -13.64
C SER A 3 43.30 -10.02 -13.02
N LEU A 4 43.11 -11.16 -12.77
CA LEU A 4 42.62 -12.04 -11.70
C LEU A 4 43.11 -11.61 -10.30
N VAL A 5 42.22 -11.62 -9.30
CA VAL A 5 42.46 -12.00 -7.90
C VAL A 5 41.12 -12.49 -7.33
N LEU A 6 40.87 -13.75 -7.12
CA LEU A 6 41.04 -14.67 -6.00
C LEU A 6 40.45 -14.12 -4.69
N SER A 7 39.29 -14.69 -4.25
CA SER A 7 39.14 -15.88 -3.41
C SER A 7 39.51 -15.69 -1.92
N CYS A 8 38.57 -15.87 -0.99
CA CYS A 8 38.76 -16.82 0.12
C CYS A 8 37.51 -17.01 0.99
N PRO A 9 37.09 -18.24 1.28
CA PRO A 9 36.05 -18.54 2.25
C PRO A 9 36.63 -18.75 3.64
N ARG A 10 35.88 -18.40 4.68
CA ARG A 10 36.25 -18.72 6.04
C ARG A 10 35.18 -19.57 6.73
N ALA A 11 35.39 -20.85 6.68
CA ALA A 11 34.77 -21.83 7.56
C ALA A 11 35.40 -21.74 8.97
N ILE A 12 34.58 -21.69 10.02
CA ILE A 12 35.01 -21.96 11.37
C ILE A 12 34.10 -23.02 11.95
N ARG A 13 34.69 -24.25 12.07
CA ARG A 13 34.23 -25.34 12.88
C ARG A 13 34.75 -25.13 14.32
N PHE A 14 33.89 -25.29 15.31
CA PHE A 14 34.34 -25.71 16.66
C PHE A 14 33.50 -26.87 17.15
N ALA A 15 34.18 -27.97 17.32
CA ALA A 15 33.79 -29.15 18.12
C ALA A 15 34.64 -29.15 19.39
N ALA A 16 34.03 -29.50 20.52
CA ALA A 16 34.65 -30.13 21.71
C ALA A 16 33.53 -30.42 22.72
N LEU A 17 33.17 -31.56 22.99
CA LEU A 17 33.58 -32.68 23.86
C LEU A 17 33.89 -32.32 25.32
N ALA A 18 33.13 -32.93 26.26
CA ALA A 18 33.49 -33.74 27.42
C ALA A 18 32.36 -33.66 28.44
N ALA A 19 31.67 -34.67 28.87
CA ALA A 19 31.91 -35.90 29.61
C ALA A 19 32.09 -35.71 31.14
N CYS A 20 31.36 -36.60 31.90
CA CYS A 20 31.49 -36.99 33.30
C CYS A 20 30.83 -36.09 34.35
N ALA A 21 30.17 -36.54 35.42
CA ALA A 21 30.08 -37.85 36.07
C ALA A 21 28.88 -37.86 37.06
N ALA A 22 28.58 -39.02 37.52
CA ALA A 22 27.55 -39.46 38.45
C ALA A 22 27.61 -38.84 39.86
N GLY A 23 26.44 -38.69 40.50
CA GLY A 23 26.29 -38.41 41.91
C GLY A 23 24.85 -38.66 42.36
N ALA A 24 24.58 -39.86 42.84
CA ALA A 24 23.31 -40.20 43.48
C ALA A 24 23.30 -39.67 44.92
N LEU A 25 22.23 -38.93 45.29
CA LEU A 25 21.79 -38.86 46.70
C LEU A 25 20.27 -38.78 46.74
N ALA A 26 19.69 -39.78 47.35
CA ALA A 26 18.28 -39.84 47.67
C ALA A 26 17.96 -38.91 48.85
N ALA A 27 16.93 -38.08 48.70
CA ALA A 27 16.24 -37.46 49.83
C ALA A 27 14.73 -37.47 49.56
N LEU A 28 14.05 -38.21 50.43
CA LEU A 28 12.59 -38.25 50.56
C LEU A 28 12.06 -36.86 50.97
N GLY A 29 11.16 -36.34 50.26
CA GLY A 29 10.52 -35.05 50.60
C GLY A 29 9.18 -34.86 49.88
N SER A 30 8.10 -35.09 50.62
CA SER A 30 6.70 -34.61 50.53
C SER A 30 6.19 -34.06 49.19
N SER A 31 5.26 -34.81 48.64
CA SER A 31 4.39 -34.42 47.54
C SER A 31 3.34 -33.38 47.99
N ALA A 32 3.46 -32.16 47.52
CA ALA A 32 2.35 -31.20 47.44
C ALA A 32 1.76 -31.21 46.02
N PRO A 33 0.45 -31.25 45.83
CA PRO A 33 -0.12 -31.21 44.48
C PRO A 33 0.02 -29.80 43.89
N ALA A 34 0.89 -29.65 42.88
CA ALA A 34 1.00 -28.45 42.11
C ALA A 34 -0.26 -28.31 41.23
N ALA A 35 -1.02 -27.27 41.47
CA ALA A 35 -2.13 -26.85 40.62
C ALA A 35 -1.60 -26.55 39.20
N THR A 36 -1.93 -27.41 38.24
CA THR A 36 -1.69 -27.18 36.81
C THR A 36 -2.55 -26.01 36.35
N LYS A 37 -1.93 -24.81 36.24
CA LYS A 37 -2.49 -23.72 35.49
C LYS A 37 -2.53 -24.14 34.02
N HIS A 38 -3.74 -24.40 33.50
CA HIS A 38 -3.93 -24.58 32.07
C HIS A 38 -3.43 -23.31 31.35
N ALA A 39 -2.27 -23.41 30.72
CA ALA A 39 -1.78 -22.39 29.82
C ALA A 39 -2.74 -22.35 28.60
N LYS A 40 -3.40 -21.20 28.42
CA LYS A 40 -4.23 -20.92 27.25
C LYS A 40 -3.34 -21.15 26.01
N PRO A 41 -3.80 -21.96 25.01
CA PRO A 41 -3.02 -22.18 23.80
C PRO A 41 -2.68 -20.84 23.13
N ALA A 42 -1.41 -20.64 22.82
CA ALA A 42 -0.97 -19.48 22.06
C ALA A 42 -1.73 -19.42 20.71
N PRO A 43 -2.14 -18.22 20.23
CA PRO A 43 -2.78 -18.10 18.94
C PRO A 43 -1.84 -18.65 17.86
N LYS A 44 -2.34 -19.63 17.10
CA LYS A 44 -1.65 -20.19 15.94
C LYS A 44 -1.32 -19.03 14.99
N PRO A 45 -0.08 -18.89 14.49
CA PRO A 45 0.22 -17.84 13.52
C PRO A 45 -0.76 -17.92 12.35
N ALA A 46 -1.41 -16.80 12.04
CA ALA A 46 -2.31 -16.72 10.88
C ALA A 46 -1.50 -17.13 9.65
N ALA A 47 -1.92 -18.20 8.98
CA ALA A 47 -1.29 -18.65 7.74
C ALA A 47 -1.34 -17.47 6.76
N LYS A 48 -0.17 -17.02 6.26
CA LYS A 48 -0.09 -16.08 5.15
C LYS A 48 -0.91 -16.67 4.01
N GLN A 49 -2.02 -16.03 3.66
CA GLN A 49 -2.82 -16.43 2.52
C GLN A 49 -1.97 -16.19 1.27
N GLU A 50 -1.55 -17.28 0.61
CA GLU A 50 -0.82 -17.20 -0.65
C GLU A 50 -1.78 -16.65 -1.71
N ALA A 51 -1.48 -15.43 -2.19
CA ALA A 51 -2.14 -14.87 -3.35
C ALA A 51 -1.63 -15.61 -4.60
N SER A 52 -2.52 -16.17 -5.40
CA SER A 52 -2.14 -16.71 -6.71
C SER A 52 -1.68 -15.56 -7.61
N LYS A 53 -0.74 -15.86 -8.53
CA LYS A 53 -0.32 -14.85 -9.52
C LYS A 53 -1.54 -14.40 -10.34
N PRO A 54 -1.79 -13.08 -10.45
CA PRO A 54 -2.90 -12.59 -11.25
C PRO A 54 -2.72 -12.92 -12.72
N THR A 55 -3.82 -13.26 -13.40
CA THR A 55 -3.84 -13.56 -14.82
C THR A 55 -4.40 -12.37 -15.59
N LEU A 56 -3.69 -11.91 -16.61
CA LEU A 56 -4.21 -10.93 -17.56
C LEU A 56 -5.31 -11.59 -18.40
N VAL A 57 -6.51 -11.02 -18.39
CA VAL A 57 -7.66 -11.56 -19.13
C VAL A 57 -8.06 -10.71 -20.34
N ALA A 58 -7.72 -9.43 -20.36
CA ALA A 58 -7.96 -8.55 -21.50
C ALA A 58 -7.16 -7.25 -21.37
N THR A 59 -6.96 -6.58 -22.51
CA THR A 59 -6.43 -5.22 -22.60
C THR A 59 -7.29 -4.41 -23.55
N PHE A 60 -7.65 -3.19 -23.14
CA PHE A 60 -8.45 -2.24 -23.90
C PHE A 60 -7.73 -0.90 -23.91
N GLY A 61 -7.17 -0.49 -25.03
CA GLY A 61 -6.36 0.69 -25.12
C GLY A 61 -5.23 0.70 -24.09
N ASP A 62 -5.30 1.60 -23.12
CA ASP A 62 -4.28 1.77 -22.07
C ASP A 62 -4.60 1.00 -20.78
N TRP A 63 -5.72 0.27 -20.72
CA TRP A 63 -6.22 -0.40 -19.54
C TRP A 63 -6.17 -1.92 -19.67
N SER A 64 -5.54 -2.57 -18.71
CA SER A 64 -5.42 -4.03 -18.64
C SER A 64 -6.25 -4.59 -17.49
N VAL A 65 -6.98 -5.68 -17.75
CA VAL A 65 -7.86 -6.35 -16.77
C VAL A 65 -7.23 -7.66 -16.32
N PHE A 66 -7.20 -7.85 -15.02
CA PHE A 66 -6.61 -9.02 -14.37
C PHE A 66 -7.61 -9.69 -13.45
N VAL A 67 -7.42 -11.00 -13.29
CA VAL A 67 -8.15 -11.83 -12.33
C VAL A 67 -7.14 -12.60 -11.48
N GLY A 68 -7.38 -12.62 -10.18
CA GLY A 68 -6.56 -13.36 -9.22
C GLY A 68 -7.39 -13.93 -8.09
N GLN A 69 -6.72 -14.54 -7.13
CA GLN A 69 -7.31 -15.02 -5.89
C GLN A 69 -6.52 -14.53 -4.70
N VAL A 70 -7.23 -14.13 -3.65
CA VAL A 70 -6.66 -13.81 -2.34
C VAL A 70 -7.37 -14.72 -1.33
N GLY A 71 -6.66 -15.71 -0.80
CA GLY A 71 -7.27 -16.76 0.00
C GLY A 71 -8.30 -17.54 -0.82
N LYS A 72 -9.55 -17.58 -0.34
CA LYS A 72 -10.69 -18.20 -1.05
C LYS A 72 -11.48 -17.20 -1.91
N GLY A 73 -11.14 -15.91 -1.85
CA GLY A 73 -11.83 -14.84 -2.55
C GLY A 73 -11.25 -14.57 -3.93
N ARG A 74 -12.12 -14.36 -4.92
CA ARG A 74 -11.74 -13.86 -6.23
C ARG A 74 -11.51 -12.35 -6.15
N ILE A 75 -10.45 -11.87 -6.78
CA ILE A 75 -10.18 -10.45 -7.01
C ILE A 75 -10.11 -10.20 -8.52
N CYS A 76 -10.82 -9.19 -8.98
CA CYS A 76 -10.69 -8.66 -10.32
C CYS A 76 -10.24 -7.22 -10.24
N TYR A 77 -9.34 -6.80 -11.11
CA TYR A 77 -8.92 -5.41 -11.16
C TYR A 77 -8.52 -4.99 -12.56
N THR A 78 -8.64 -3.71 -12.81
CA THR A 78 -8.07 -3.07 -14.00
C THR A 78 -7.07 -2.01 -13.59
N LEU A 79 -6.02 -1.87 -14.38
CA LEU A 79 -4.98 -0.88 -14.15
C LEU A 79 -4.49 -0.27 -15.46
N ALA A 80 -3.96 0.95 -15.33
CA ALA A 80 -3.22 1.65 -16.37
C ALA A 80 -1.97 2.30 -15.79
N GLN A 81 -0.93 2.47 -16.60
CA GLN A 81 0.22 3.30 -16.29
C GLN A 81 0.01 4.72 -16.79
N PRO A 82 0.63 5.74 -16.14
CA PRO A 82 0.54 7.10 -16.64
C PRO A 82 1.27 7.26 -17.98
N LYS A 83 0.72 8.07 -18.86
CA LYS A 83 1.35 8.46 -20.13
C LYS A 83 2.46 9.47 -19.94
N SER A 84 2.33 10.32 -18.93
CA SER A 84 3.38 11.26 -18.52
C SER A 84 3.40 11.41 -17.01
N ARG A 85 4.59 11.68 -16.50
CA ARG A 85 4.84 11.89 -15.08
C ARG A 85 5.76 13.11 -14.92
N GLU A 86 5.22 14.18 -14.39
CA GLU A 86 5.96 15.42 -14.20
C GLU A 86 6.30 15.66 -12.72
N PRO A 87 7.47 16.23 -12.42
CA PRO A 87 8.60 16.46 -13.33
C PRO A 87 9.25 15.14 -13.79
N ALA A 88 9.68 15.09 -15.05
CA ALA A 88 10.25 13.88 -15.66
C ALA A 88 11.60 13.46 -15.06
N ASN A 89 12.32 14.39 -14.42
CA ASN A 89 13.65 14.17 -13.85
C ASN A 89 13.64 13.57 -12.43
N LEU A 90 12.49 13.27 -11.86
CA LEU A 90 12.39 12.63 -10.56
C LEU A 90 12.48 11.10 -10.69
N THR A 91 13.37 10.50 -9.91
CA THR A 91 13.41 9.04 -9.76
C THR A 91 12.26 8.61 -8.85
N ARG A 92 11.36 7.79 -9.39
CA ARG A 92 10.15 7.28 -8.72
C ARG A 92 9.90 5.84 -9.15
N ASP A 93 9.32 5.04 -8.27
CA ASP A 93 8.81 3.73 -8.64
C ASP A 93 7.64 3.87 -9.65
N PRO A 94 7.29 2.81 -10.39
CA PRO A 94 6.18 2.84 -11.32
C PRO A 94 4.89 3.28 -10.63
N GLY A 95 4.11 4.14 -11.31
CA GLY A 95 2.79 4.56 -10.87
C GLY A 95 1.68 3.82 -11.61
N TYR A 96 0.52 3.66 -10.96
CA TYR A 96 -0.64 3.00 -11.55
C TYR A 96 -1.94 3.67 -11.10
N ALA A 97 -2.90 3.78 -12.03
CA ALA A 97 -4.30 3.92 -11.68
C ALA A 97 -4.91 2.52 -11.57
N PHE A 98 -5.63 2.24 -10.49
CA PHE A 98 -6.04 0.90 -10.11
C PHE A 98 -7.51 0.91 -9.67
N ILE A 99 -8.34 0.05 -10.25
CA ILE A 99 -9.73 -0.15 -9.82
C ILE A 99 -9.93 -1.62 -9.53
N SER A 100 -10.46 -1.96 -8.35
CA SER A 100 -10.62 -3.34 -7.91
C SER A 100 -12.02 -3.70 -7.43
N ASP A 101 -12.38 -4.96 -7.70
CA ASP A 101 -13.56 -5.63 -7.20
C ASP A 101 -13.15 -6.85 -6.38
N ARG A 102 -13.64 -6.95 -5.15
CA ARG A 102 -13.48 -8.10 -4.26
C ARG A 102 -14.85 -8.57 -3.76
N PRO A 103 -15.59 -9.35 -4.56
CA PRO A 103 -16.98 -9.73 -4.23
C PRO A 103 -17.14 -10.45 -2.91
N ALA A 104 -16.14 -11.26 -2.51
CA ALA A 104 -16.15 -11.98 -1.23
C ALA A 104 -16.09 -11.04 -0.02
N GLU A 105 -15.52 -9.85 -0.19
CA GLU A 105 -15.38 -8.80 0.83
C GLU A 105 -16.48 -7.72 0.71
N GLY A 106 -17.34 -7.83 -0.29
CA GLY A 106 -18.35 -6.80 -0.58
C GLY A 106 -17.77 -5.51 -1.17
N VAL A 107 -16.52 -5.53 -1.60
CA VAL A 107 -15.84 -4.36 -2.18
C VAL A 107 -16.10 -4.29 -3.67
N ARG A 108 -16.53 -3.12 -4.13
CA ARG A 108 -16.84 -2.83 -5.53
C ARG A 108 -16.30 -1.48 -5.93
N ASP A 109 -15.81 -1.41 -7.16
CA ASP A 109 -15.41 -0.17 -7.80
C ASP A 109 -14.41 0.65 -6.95
N GLU A 110 -13.60 0.00 -6.13
CA GLU A 110 -12.64 0.67 -5.26
C GLU A 110 -11.51 1.27 -6.09
N VAL A 111 -11.33 2.58 -6.00
CA VAL A 111 -10.36 3.33 -6.78
C VAL A 111 -9.15 3.69 -5.95
N SER A 112 -7.95 3.36 -6.43
CA SER A 112 -6.69 3.78 -5.84
C SER A 112 -5.67 4.19 -6.90
N PHE A 113 -4.73 5.04 -6.51
CA PHE A 113 -3.60 5.44 -7.36
C PHE A 113 -2.30 5.18 -6.63
N ILE A 114 -1.45 4.35 -7.20
CA ILE A 114 -0.12 4.05 -6.70
C ILE A 114 0.83 5.10 -7.25
N MET A 115 1.42 5.93 -6.38
CA MET A 115 2.21 7.08 -6.81
C MET A 115 3.71 6.76 -6.99
N GLY A 116 4.18 5.62 -6.45
CA GLY A 116 5.59 5.24 -6.50
C GLY A 116 6.50 6.13 -5.64
N PHE A 117 5.93 6.85 -4.68
CA PHE A 117 6.61 7.63 -3.64
C PHE A 117 5.63 7.92 -2.50
N ASP A 118 6.14 8.18 -1.29
CA ASP A 118 5.31 8.54 -0.15
C ASP A 118 4.70 9.93 -0.32
N VAL A 119 3.37 9.99 -0.25
CA VAL A 119 2.58 11.20 -0.49
C VAL A 119 2.40 11.99 0.80
N ALA A 120 2.56 13.31 0.71
CA ALA A 120 2.27 14.23 1.82
C ALA A 120 0.76 14.31 2.06
N SER A 121 0.36 14.35 3.33
CA SER A 121 -1.06 14.35 3.74
C SER A 121 -1.82 15.62 3.34
N GLY A 122 -1.17 16.68 2.93
CA GLY A 122 -1.83 17.92 2.55
C GLY A 122 -2.76 18.42 3.66
N ASP A 123 -2.30 18.36 4.91
CA ASP A 123 -3.08 18.84 6.05
C ASP A 123 -3.41 20.32 5.85
N THR A 124 -4.61 20.57 5.37
CA THR A 124 -5.25 21.84 5.63
C THR A 124 -5.28 21.99 7.13
N ALA A 125 -4.77 23.09 7.61
CA ALA A 125 -4.60 23.44 9.02
C ALA A 125 -5.90 23.35 9.87
N ASP A 126 -6.39 22.12 10.07
CA ASP A 126 -7.38 21.76 11.06
C ASP A 126 -6.74 21.04 12.27
N SER A 127 -5.41 21.08 12.41
CA SER A 127 -4.78 20.97 13.71
C SER A 127 -5.05 22.26 14.45
N LYS A 128 -6.24 22.41 14.99
CA LYS A 128 -6.52 23.30 16.11
C LYS A 128 -5.78 22.79 17.34
N THR A 129 -4.47 22.98 17.34
CA THR A 129 -3.75 23.23 18.58
C THR A 129 -3.80 24.72 18.76
N ASP A 130 -4.91 25.22 19.33
CA ASP A 130 -4.96 26.58 19.82
C ASP A 130 -3.78 26.73 20.80
N PRO A 131 -2.82 27.65 20.56
CA PRO A 131 -1.76 27.90 21.50
C PRO A 131 -2.40 28.36 22.81
N LYS A 132 -2.06 27.68 23.90
CA LYS A 132 -2.49 28.06 25.24
C LYS A 132 -2.22 29.56 25.44
N PRO A 133 -3.18 30.36 25.89
CA PRO A 133 -2.99 31.80 26.02
C PRO A 133 -1.77 32.10 26.89
N GLY A 134 -0.74 32.75 26.31
CA GLY A 134 0.46 33.19 27.01
C GLY A 134 1.79 32.56 26.59
N GLU A 135 1.79 31.55 25.70
CA GLU A 135 3.02 30.91 25.23
C GLU A 135 3.53 31.58 23.95
N LYS A 136 4.75 32.11 23.99
CA LYS A 136 5.39 32.69 22.78
C LYS A 136 5.76 31.59 21.84
N PRO A 137 5.41 31.68 20.52
CA PRO A 137 5.75 30.65 19.54
C PRO A 137 7.27 30.47 19.46
N THR A 138 7.71 29.23 19.57
CA THR A 138 9.13 28.89 19.43
C THR A 138 9.56 28.96 17.96
N ARG A 139 10.87 29.09 17.70
CA ARG A 139 11.43 29.13 16.34
C ARG A 139 11.11 27.87 15.52
N SER A 140 10.82 26.75 16.18
CA SER A 140 10.33 25.52 15.57
C SER A 140 8.89 25.64 15.07
N ASP A 141 8.02 26.35 15.79
CA ASP A 141 6.61 26.53 15.39
C ASP A 141 6.46 27.43 14.15
N VAL A 142 7.39 28.38 13.99
CA VAL A 142 7.44 29.24 12.79
C VAL A 142 7.96 28.49 11.57
N ARG A 143 8.85 27.49 11.77
CA ARG A 143 9.38 26.66 10.67
C ARG A 143 8.38 25.61 10.19
N SER A 144 7.46 25.15 11.05
CA SER A 144 6.37 24.23 10.69
C SER A 144 5.26 24.88 9.88
N ARG A 145 5.17 26.22 9.85
CA ARG A 145 4.25 26.98 8.99
C ARG A 145 4.75 27.17 7.56
N GLY A 146 5.94 26.61 7.22
CA GLY A 146 6.50 26.65 5.90
C GLY A 146 5.84 25.61 4.97
N SER A 147 4.97 26.08 4.08
CA SER A 147 4.47 25.36 2.90
C SER A 147 3.74 24.05 3.21
N VAL A 148 2.50 24.17 3.67
CA VAL A 148 1.56 23.02 3.66
C VAL A 148 1.44 22.54 2.22
N ALA A 149 1.83 21.28 1.97
CA ALA A 149 1.68 20.69 0.66
C ALA A 149 0.20 20.69 0.27
N PRO A 150 -0.16 21.03 -0.97
CA PRO A 150 -1.56 21.00 -1.39
C PRO A 150 -2.10 19.58 -1.27
N ALA A 151 -3.37 19.47 -0.85
CA ALA A 151 -4.07 18.20 -0.76
C ALA A 151 -4.05 17.49 -2.12
N PRO A 152 -3.84 16.16 -2.15
CA PRO A 152 -3.82 15.42 -3.41
C PRO A 152 -5.22 15.38 -4.04
N VAL A 153 -5.25 15.48 -5.37
CA VAL A 153 -6.50 15.48 -6.14
C VAL A 153 -6.39 14.63 -7.39
N ALA A 154 -7.50 14.00 -7.77
CA ALA A 154 -7.71 13.38 -9.07
C ALA A 154 -8.62 14.29 -9.89
N LEU A 155 -8.23 14.61 -11.13
CA LEU A 155 -9.03 15.40 -12.06
C LEU A 155 -9.37 14.52 -13.28
N VAL A 156 -10.64 14.40 -13.60
CA VAL A 156 -11.08 13.85 -14.87
C VAL A 156 -11.51 15.01 -15.74
N ASP A 157 -10.71 15.30 -16.77
CA ASP A 157 -10.78 16.52 -17.55
C ASP A 157 -10.74 17.77 -16.64
N GLN A 158 -11.89 18.32 -16.25
CA GLN A 158 -11.98 19.49 -15.37
C GLN A 158 -12.69 19.19 -14.02
N VAL A 159 -13.20 17.98 -13.83
CA VAL A 159 -13.91 17.60 -12.61
C VAL A 159 -12.91 17.07 -11.58
N SER A 160 -12.88 17.68 -10.39
CA SER A 160 -11.92 17.37 -9.32
C SER A 160 -12.54 16.48 -8.25
N PHE A 161 -11.74 15.53 -7.76
CA PHE A 161 -12.05 14.64 -6.65
C PHE A 161 -10.93 14.72 -5.61
N GLU A 162 -11.27 14.92 -4.35
CA GLU A 162 -10.31 14.93 -3.26
C GLU A 162 -9.82 13.51 -2.97
N MET A 163 -8.51 13.39 -2.76
CA MET A 163 -7.86 12.13 -2.46
C MET A 163 -7.33 12.11 -1.03
N LEU A 164 -7.32 10.92 -0.42
CA LEU A 164 -6.75 10.64 0.88
C LEU A 164 -5.44 9.86 0.70
N PRO A 165 -4.29 10.41 1.08
CA PRO A 165 -3.03 9.69 1.00
C PRO A 165 -2.88 8.68 2.13
N LYS A 166 -2.31 7.50 1.81
CA LYS A 166 -1.93 6.48 2.76
C LYS A 166 -0.63 5.83 2.29
N GLY A 167 0.49 6.31 2.80
CA GLY A 167 1.81 5.94 2.31
C GLY A 167 2.02 6.41 0.87
N GLY A 168 2.33 5.50 -0.03
CA GLY A 168 2.50 5.76 -1.47
C GLY A 168 1.21 5.70 -2.28
N ASP A 169 0.07 5.45 -1.65
CA ASP A 169 -1.21 5.27 -2.32
C ASP A 169 -2.16 6.44 -2.05
N LEU A 170 -3.02 6.71 -3.02
CA LEU A 170 -4.12 7.66 -2.91
C LEU A 170 -5.45 6.94 -3.05
N TRP A 171 -6.36 7.24 -2.16
CA TRP A 171 -7.73 6.71 -2.12
C TRP A 171 -8.72 7.85 -2.27
N VAL A 172 -9.93 7.58 -2.75
CA VAL A 172 -10.97 8.60 -2.78
C VAL A 172 -11.34 8.97 -1.35
N LYS A 173 -11.18 10.25 -0.97
CA LYS A 173 -11.38 10.72 0.41
C LYS A 173 -12.78 10.42 0.94
N ASN A 174 -13.78 10.51 0.08
CA ASN A 174 -15.16 10.15 0.39
C ASN A 174 -15.58 8.96 -0.49
N ALA A 175 -15.67 7.77 0.09
CA ALA A 175 -16.04 6.54 -0.63
C ALA A 175 -17.36 6.66 -1.42
N ALA A 176 -18.33 7.47 -0.95
CA ALA A 176 -19.56 7.74 -1.69
C ALA A 176 -19.34 8.46 -3.03
N LYS A 177 -18.14 9.01 -3.27
CA LYS A 177 -17.76 9.66 -4.53
C LYS A 177 -17.04 8.74 -5.52
N GLU A 178 -16.69 7.50 -5.13
CA GLU A 178 -16.01 6.55 -6.04
C GLU A 178 -16.84 6.28 -7.29
N GLY A 179 -18.11 5.96 -7.14
CA GLY A 179 -19.01 5.77 -8.29
C GLY A 179 -19.11 6.99 -9.19
N ALA A 180 -19.08 8.20 -8.63
CA ALA A 180 -19.08 9.45 -9.42
C ALA A 180 -17.76 9.64 -10.19
N LEU A 181 -16.61 9.31 -9.55
CA LEU A 181 -15.31 9.34 -10.21
C LEU A 181 -15.28 8.35 -11.39
N ILE A 182 -15.69 7.10 -11.18
CA ILE A 182 -15.77 6.09 -12.24
C ILE A 182 -16.70 6.51 -13.37
N ALA A 183 -17.88 7.03 -13.03
CA ALA A 183 -18.83 7.52 -14.04
C ALA A 183 -18.22 8.67 -14.87
N GLN A 184 -17.44 9.54 -14.25
CA GLN A 184 -16.73 10.61 -14.95
C GLN A 184 -15.58 10.05 -15.81
N MET A 185 -14.79 9.07 -15.28
CA MET A 185 -13.73 8.41 -16.05
C MET A 185 -14.25 7.67 -17.28
N ARG A 186 -15.45 7.08 -17.24
CA ARG A 186 -16.08 6.43 -18.40
C ARG A 186 -16.41 7.39 -19.56
N LYS A 187 -16.57 8.66 -19.28
CA LYS A 187 -16.96 9.72 -20.25
C LYS A 187 -15.79 10.62 -20.64
N GLY A 188 -14.78 10.70 -19.75
CA GLY A 188 -13.65 11.59 -19.91
C GLY A 188 -12.59 11.03 -20.86
N ALA A 189 -11.70 11.91 -21.29
CA ALA A 189 -10.56 11.56 -22.14
C ALA A 189 -9.27 11.39 -21.34
N LYS A 190 -9.12 12.15 -20.24
CA LYS A 190 -7.89 12.26 -19.48
C LYS A 190 -8.16 12.26 -17.98
N LEU A 191 -7.34 11.49 -17.26
CA LEU A 191 -7.25 11.51 -15.79
C LEU A 191 -5.89 12.10 -15.40
N THR A 192 -5.90 13.06 -14.49
CA THR A 192 -4.66 13.69 -13.97
C THR A 192 -4.66 13.59 -12.45
N ILE A 193 -3.58 13.02 -11.90
CA ILE A 193 -3.37 12.94 -10.46
C ILE A 193 -2.32 13.97 -10.07
N LYS A 194 -2.66 14.84 -9.12
CA LYS A 194 -1.73 15.82 -8.55
C LYS A 194 -1.50 15.47 -7.09
N ALA A 195 -0.23 15.33 -6.70
CA ALA A 195 0.15 15.03 -5.34
C ALA A 195 1.54 15.61 -5.03
N ALA A 196 1.81 15.87 -3.76
CA ALA A 196 3.13 16.24 -3.28
C ALA A 196 3.77 15.07 -2.56
N SER A 197 5.08 14.88 -2.71
CA SER A 197 5.84 13.92 -1.90
C SER A 197 6.08 14.48 -0.50
N LEU A 198 6.43 13.61 0.47
CA LEU A 198 6.87 14.03 1.82
C LEU A 198 8.06 15.01 1.78
N ARG A 199 8.81 15.05 0.68
CA ARG A 199 9.92 15.99 0.47
C ARG A 199 9.48 17.31 -0.16
N GLY A 200 8.18 17.51 -0.39
CA GLY A 200 7.62 18.73 -0.96
C GLY A 200 7.66 18.81 -2.50
N HIS A 201 8.13 17.78 -3.20
CA HIS A 201 8.11 17.77 -4.67
C HIS A 201 6.69 17.55 -5.17
N GLN A 202 6.19 18.50 -5.97
CA GLN A 202 4.92 18.35 -6.67
C GLN A 202 5.05 17.33 -7.80
N SER A 203 4.07 16.44 -7.94
CA SER A 203 3.97 15.45 -9.00
C SER A 203 2.63 15.56 -9.71
N VAL A 204 2.68 15.42 -11.03
CA VAL A 204 1.49 15.37 -11.90
C VAL A 204 1.63 14.13 -12.77
N ASP A 205 0.78 13.14 -12.54
CA ASP A 205 0.72 11.91 -13.34
C ASP A 205 -0.52 11.96 -14.22
N THR A 206 -0.36 11.80 -15.54
CA THR A 206 -1.45 11.88 -16.52
C THR A 206 -1.71 10.53 -17.15
N TYR A 207 -2.95 10.09 -17.11
CA TYR A 207 -3.43 8.83 -17.68
C TYR A 207 -4.39 9.09 -18.83
N SER A 208 -4.33 8.26 -19.86
CA SER A 208 -5.37 8.20 -20.89
C SER A 208 -6.55 7.37 -20.40
N LEU A 209 -7.76 7.77 -20.70
CA LEU A 209 -8.98 7.01 -20.42
C LEU A 209 -9.45 6.19 -21.62
N THR A 210 -8.64 6.12 -22.68
CA THR A 210 -8.91 5.25 -23.85
C THR A 210 -8.98 3.80 -23.42
N GLY A 211 -10.14 3.16 -23.62
CA GLY A 211 -10.39 1.76 -23.26
C GLY A 211 -10.89 1.55 -21.82
N PHE A 212 -10.96 2.60 -21.00
CA PHE A 212 -11.40 2.47 -19.61
C PHE A 212 -12.81 1.90 -19.47
N ALA A 213 -13.77 2.40 -20.27
CA ALA A 213 -15.16 1.93 -20.20
C ALA A 213 -15.27 0.43 -20.51
N GLN A 214 -14.58 -0.06 -21.56
CA GLN A 214 -14.54 -1.47 -21.93
C GLN A 214 -13.83 -2.32 -20.87
N ALA A 215 -12.75 -1.80 -20.27
CA ALA A 215 -12.05 -2.47 -19.17
C ALA A 215 -12.96 -2.67 -17.97
N MET A 216 -13.74 -1.65 -17.60
CA MET A 216 -14.70 -1.74 -16.50
C MET A 216 -15.86 -2.73 -16.79
N GLU A 217 -16.34 -2.79 -18.02
CA GLU A 217 -17.35 -3.81 -18.43
C GLU A 217 -16.78 -5.21 -18.31
N ARG A 218 -15.52 -5.41 -18.72
CA ARG A 218 -14.85 -6.69 -18.59
C ARG A 218 -14.63 -7.05 -17.12
N LEU A 219 -14.18 -6.13 -16.31
CA LEU A 219 -13.99 -6.28 -14.86
C LEU A 219 -15.28 -6.80 -14.20
N GLN A 220 -16.42 -6.16 -14.50
CA GLN A 220 -17.72 -6.54 -13.94
C GLN A 220 -18.21 -7.93 -14.42
N LYS A 221 -17.86 -8.34 -15.64
CA LYS A 221 -18.12 -9.70 -16.14
C LYS A 221 -17.29 -10.76 -15.42
N GLU A 222 -16.03 -10.44 -15.09
CA GLU A 222 -15.14 -11.36 -14.37
C GLU A 222 -15.47 -11.49 -12.88
N CYS A 223 -15.92 -10.42 -12.26
CA CYS A 223 -16.36 -10.38 -10.88
C CYS A 223 -17.79 -9.83 -10.79
N PRO A 224 -18.83 -10.61 -11.19
CA PRO A 224 -20.21 -10.13 -11.14
C PRO A 224 -20.62 -9.79 -9.70
N GLY A 225 -21.45 -8.76 -9.56
CA GLY A 225 -22.12 -8.44 -8.29
C GLY A 225 -23.03 -9.59 -7.85
N LYS A 226 -23.21 -9.73 -6.54
CA LYS A 226 -24.30 -10.55 -6.01
C LYS A 226 -25.62 -9.84 -6.22
#